data_e56e040acfd38aeda72e3f9ea63c8198
#
_entry.id   e56e040acfd38aeda72e3f9ea63c8198
#
_cell.length_a   1.000
_cell.length_b   1.000
_cell.length_c   1.000
_cell.angle_alpha   90.00
_cell.angle_beta   90.00
_cell.angle_gamma   90.00
#
_symmetry.space_group_name_H-M   'P 1'
#
loop_
_entity.id
_entity.type
_entity.pdbx_description
1 polymer ?
#
loop_
_entity_poly.entity_id
_entity_poly.type
_entity_poly.pdbx_seq_one_letter_code
_entity_poly.pdbx_strand_id
1 'polypeptide(L)'
;AKKGNKKGKDIFPSSIRGFVETSELIRNRISVLIVNMQLFKDNSMLTKDYSSTVEDFSIPSEAINATRPFIIIDEPHRFSKGNRTFEFIEKKIKPQCVIRFGATFPDIKNGRNIEKDFHNLIYNLGSCEAFNQNLVKGVSVKYLESPNGNNKKIKVLELSNKKTVK
;
A
#
# COMPACT_ATOMS: atom_id res chain seq x y z
N ALA A 1 -48.02 -1.06 9.59
CA ALA A 1 -47.06 -1.76 10.45
C ALA A 1 -45.67 -1.60 9.90
N LYS A 2 -44.83 -0.76 10.52
CA LYS A 2 -43.41 -0.62 10.16
C LYS A 2 -42.65 -1.89 10.63
N LYS A 3 -42.14 -2.67 9.69
CA LYS A 3 -41.18 -3.76 9.98
C LYS A 3 -39.98 -3.14 10.63
N GLY A 4 -39.82 -3.31 11.93
CA GLY A 4 -38.58 -2.99 12.63
C GLY A 4 -37.45 -3.87 12.12
N ASN A 5 -36.46 -3.27 11.43
CA ASN A 5 -35.20 -3.93 11.11
C ASN A 5 -34.56 -4.32 12.45
N LYS A 6 -34.52 -5.62 12.74
CA LYS A 6 -33.64 -6.14 13.78
C LYS A 6 -32.20 -5.85 13.31
N LYS A 7 -31.62 -4.73 13.78
CA LYS A 7 -30.17 -4.50 13.67
C LYS A 7 -29.50 -5.65 14.41
N GLY A 8 -28.88 -6.55 13.67
CA GLY A 8 -27.93 -7.51 14.26
C GLY A 8 -26.90 -6.71 15.07
N LYS A 9 -26.46 -7.22 16.21
CA LYS A 9 -25.42 -6.59 17.00
C LYS A 9 -24.18 -6.45 16.11
N ASP A 10 -23.84 -5.23 15.76
CA ASP A 10 -22.61 -4.95 15.01
C ASP A 10 -21.43 -5.20 15.95
N ILE A 11 -20.70 -6.28 15.69
CA ILE A 11 -19.54 -6.71 16.48
C ILE A 11 -18.30 -6.04 15.93
N PHE A 12 -17.50 -5.48 16.82
CA PHE A 12 -16.21 -4.88 16.49
C PHE A 12 -15.29 -5.88 15.75
N PRO A 13 -14.59 -5.48 14.67
CA PRO A 13 -13.78 -6.39 13.86
C PRO A 13 -12.68 -7.09 14.68
N SER A 14 -12.66 -8.41 14.65
CA SER A 14 -11.77 -9.23 15.48
C SER A 14 -10.29 -9.00 15.20
N SER A 15 -9.91 -8.75 13.95
CA SER A 15 -8.51 -8.44 13.57
C SER A 15 -8.01 -7.15 14.19
N ILE A 16 -8.87 -6.12 14.25
CA ILE A 16 -8.51 -4.84 14.85
C ILE A 16 -8.50 -4.97 16.38
N ARG A 17 -9.49 -5.68 16.95
CA ARG A 17 -9.50 -6.01 18.37
C ARG A 17 -8.18 -6.70 18.79
N GLY A 18 -7.79 -7.75 18.10
CA GLY A 18 -6.55 -8.47 18.40
C GLY A 18 -5.31 -7.61 18.26
N PHE A 19 -5.27 -6.68 17.29
CA PHE A 19 -4.16 -5.74 17.14
C PHE A 19 -4.06 -4.79 18.33
N VAL A 20 -5.17 -4.18 18.75
CA VAL A 20 -5.21 -3.19 19.83
C VAL A 20 -4.88 -3.85 21.17
N GLU A 21 -5.58 -4.91 21.52
CA GLU A 21 -5.39 -5.63 22.80
C GLU A 21 -3.98 -6.25 22.93
N THR A 22 -3.39 -6.71 21.82
CA THR A 22 -2.04 -7.30 21.84
C THR A 22 -0.97 -6.23 22.03
N SER A 23 -1.18 -5.01 21.56
CA SER A 23 -0.20 -3.93 21.68
C SER A 23 0.11 -3.57 23.14
N GLU A 24 -0.84 -3.75 24.05
CA GLU A 24 -0.68 -3.46 25.48
C GLU A 24 -0.12 -4.61 26.29
N LEU A 25 -0.51 -5.84 25.97
CA LEU A 25 -0.23 -7.00 26.80
C LEU A 25 1.15 -7.65 26.57
N ILE A 26 1.79 -7.44 25.44
CA ILE A 26 2.99 -8.19 25.05
C ILE A 26 4.14 -7.25 24.66
N ARG A 27 4.95 -6.87 25.62
CA ARG A 27 6.10 -5.96 25.43
C ARG A 27 7.20 -6.46 24.49
N ASN A 28 7.24 -7.76 24.18
CA ASN A 28 8.32 -8.40 23.40
C ASN A 28 7.88 -8.89 22.02
N ARG A 29 6.73 -8.46 21.52
CA ARG A 29 6.25 -8.83 20.18
C ARG A 29 5.89 -7.61 19.36
N ILE A 30 6.11 -7.73 18.06
CA ILE A 30 5.65 -6.75 17.07
C ILE A 30 4.27 -7.22 16.62
N SER A 31 3.24 -6.41 16.86
CA SER A 31 1.90 -6.64 16.35
C SER A 31 1.78 -5.98 14.97
N VAL A 32 1.30 -6.71 13.98
CA VAL A 32 1.11 -6.22 12.62
C VAL A 32 -0.35 -6.34 12.21
N LEU A 33 -0.94 -5.22 11.81
CA LEU A 33 -2.28 -5.17 11.23
C LEU A 33 -2.18 -4.88 9.73
N ILE A 34 -2.62 -5.80 8.89
CA ILE A 34 -2.68 -5.61 7.44
C ILE A 34 -4.04 -5.05 7.09
N VAL A 35 -4.06 -3.88 6.46
CA VAL A 35 -5.28 -3.16 6.10
C VAL A 35 -5.28 -2.83 4.62
N ASN A 36 -6.40 -3.12 3.96
CA ASN A 36 -6.58 -2.70 2.58
C ASN A 36 -6.83 -1.18 2.51
N MET A 37 -6.20 -0.52 1.55
CA MET A 37 -6.35 0.90 1.28
C MET A 37 -7.80 1.37 1.19
N GLN A 38 -8.69 0.55 0.66
CA GLN A 38 -10.10 0.89 0.49
C GLN A 38 -10.85 1.11 1.80
N LEU A 39 -10.30 0.66 2.92
CA LEU A 39 -10.88 0.86 4.24
C LEU A 39 -10.57 2.24 4.84
N PHE A 40 -9.57 2.94 4.34
CA PHE A 40 -9.21 4.29 4.79
C PHE A 40 -10.08 5.36 4.10
N LYS A 41 -11.38 5.29 4.37
CA LYS A 41 -12.37 6.25 3.87
C LYS A 41 -13.53 6.37 4.83
N ASP A 42 -14.29 7.45 4.72
CA ASP A 42 -15.55 7.63 5.45
C ASP A 42 -16.55 6.53 5.10
N ASN A 43 -17.41 6.19 6.06
CA ASN A 43 -18.41 5.11 5.96
C ASN A 43 -17.83 3.72 5.69
N SER A 44 -16.56 3.51 6.04
CA SER A 44 -15.92 2.19 5.99
C SER A 44 -16.06 1.46 7.33
N MET A 45 -15.59 0.21 7.35
CA MET A 45 -15.48 -0.58 8.58
C MET A 45 -14.64 0.13 9.66
N LEU A 46 -13.66 0.95 9.28
CA LEU A 46 -12.80 1.67 10.23
C LEU A 46 -13.47 2.87 10.89
N THR A 47 -14.52 3.43 10.29
CA THR A 47 -15.22 4.62 10.80
C THR A 47 -16.60 4.32 11.34
N LYS A 48 -17.04 3.06 11.26
CA LYS A 48 -18.33 2.65 11.77
C LYS A 48 -18.32 2.65 13.28
N ASP A 49 -19.39 3.14 13.88
CA ASP A 49 -19.65 3.03 15.31
C ASP A 49 -20.28 1.66 15.60
N TYR A 50 -19.60 0.86 16.42
CA TYR A 50 -20.01 -0.50 16.78
C TYR A 50 -20.66 -0.53 18.14
N SER A 51 -21.61 -1.46 18.35
CA SER A 51 -22.26 -1.65 19.64
C SER A 51 -21.38 -2.37 20.68
N SER A 52 -20.27 -2.95 20.25
CA SER A 52 -19.23 -3.49 21.14
C SER A 52 -18.00 -2.61 21.11
N THR A 53 -17.32 -2.47 22.24
CA THR A 53 -16.11 -1.65 22.38
C THR A 53 -14.85 -2.49 22.51
N VAL A 54 -13.71 -1.86 22.23
CA VAL A 54 -12.36 -2.35 22.49
C VAL A 54 -11.61 -1.21 23.14
N GLU A 55 -11.06 -1.41 24.34
CA GLU A 55 -10.37 -0.35 25.12
C GLU A 55 -11.22 0.94 25.19
N ASP A 56 -12.52 0.81 25.47
CA ASP A 56 -13.50 1.91 25.50
C ASP A 56 -13.80 2.59 24.17
N PHE A 57 -13.20 2.15 23.07
CA PHE A 57 -13.48 2.68 21.72
C PHE A 57 -14.55 1.86 21.00
N SER A 58 -15.56 2.52 20.49
CA SER A 58 -16.58 1.92 19.62
C SER A 58 -16.23 2.06 18.12
N ILE A 59 -15.30 2.96 17.78
CA ILE A 59 -14.86 3.26 16.44
C ILE A 59 -13.44 2.69 16.21
N PRO A 60 -13.25 1.76 15.25
CA PRO A 60 -11.97 1.10 15.03
C PRO A 60 -10.80 2.03 14.73
N SER A 61 -11.01 3.12 13.99
CA SER A 61 -9.95 4.08 13.71
C SER A 61 -9.44 4.82 14.96
N GLU A 62 -10.31 5.02 15.96
CA GLU A 62 -9.93 5.64 17.22
C GLU A 62 -9.13 4.67 18.09
N ALA A 63 -9.54 3.40 18.14
CA ALA A 63 -8.79 2.35 18.80
C ALA A 63 -7.38 2.18 18.20
N ILE A 64 -7.26 2.19 16.87
CA ILE A 64 -5.96 2.13 16.18
C ILE A 64 -5.13 3.39 16.50
N ASN A 65 -5.74 4.58 16.48
CA ASN A 65 -5.05 5.83 16.83
C ASN A 65 -4.44 5.75 18.24
N ALA A 66 -5.18 5.24 19.21
CA ALA A 66 -4.71 5.10 20.60
C ALA A 66 -3.42 4.28 20.72
N THR A 67 -3.20 3.30 19.84
CA THR A 67 -1.95 2.52 19.81
C THR A 67 -0.76 3.30 19.26
N ARG A 68 -0.96 4.48 18.66
CA ARG A 68 0.07 5.30 18.01
C ARG A 68 0.94 4.48 17.05
N PRO A 69 0.37 3.88 16.00
CA PRO A 69 1.04 2.90 15.18
C PRO A 69 2.14 3.51 14.29
N PHE A 70 3.09 2.67 13.86
CA PHE A 70 3.89 2.92 12.67
C PHE A 70 3.10 2.43 11.46
N ILE A 71 3.06 3.20 10.39
CA ILE A 71 2.40 2.81 9.15
C ILE A 71 3.45 2.55 8.08
N ILE A 72 3.33 1.39 7.44
CA ILE A 72 4.11 1.03 6.27
C ILE A 72 3.16 1.02 5.07
N ILE A 73 3.50 1.79 4.05
CA ILE A 73 2.74 1.87 2.80
C ILE A 73 3.59 1.26 1.69
N ASP A 74 3.09 0.19 1.10
CA ASP A 74 3.65 -0.39 -0.11
C ASP A 74 2.98 0.24 -1.35
N GLU A 75 3.75 0.46 -2.41
CA GLU A 75 3.31 1.06 -3.67
C GLU A 75 2.66 2.46 -3.48
N PRO A 76 3.41 3.46 -2.98
CA PRO A 76 2.89 4.76 -2.58
C PRO A 76 2.35 5.61 -3.72
N HIS A 77 2.57 5.24 -4.98
CA HIS A 77 2.02 5.95 -6.14
C HIS A 77 0.49 6.05 -6.12
N ARG A 78 -0.19 5.19 -5.35
CA ARG A 78 -1.63 5.22 -5.11
C ARG A 78 -2.05 6.14 -3.97
N PHE A 79 -1.10 6.70 -3.22
CA PHE A 79 -1.30 7.49 -2.01
C PHE A 79 -0.60 8.85 -2.14
N SER A 80 -1.01 9.67 -3.10
CA SER A 80 -0.50 11.02 -3.21
C SER A 80 -1.01 11.92 -2.08
N LYS A 81 -0.25 12.94 -1.71
CA LYS A 81 -0.74 14.03 -0.86
C LYS A 81 -1.99 14.64 -1.49
N GLY A 82 -3.01 14.87 -0.67
CA GLY A 82 -4.33 15.31 -1.15
C GLY A 82 -5.26 14.16 -1.57
N ASN A 83 -4.79 12.91 -1.55
CA ASN A 83 -5.67 11.76 -1.63
C ASN A 83 -6.40 11.60 -0.28
N ARG A 84 -7.73 11.42 -0.34
CA ARG A 84 -8.58 11.23 0.85
C ARG A 84 -8.07 10.11 1.78
N THR A 85 -7.46 9.08 1.23
CA THR A 85 -6.89 7.98 2.01
C THR A 85 -5.68 8.45 2.83
N PHE A 86 -4.79 9.24 2.24
CA PHE A 86 -3.63 9.78 2.95
C PHE A 86 -4.08 10.77 4.03
N GLU A 87 -5.04 11.63 3.71
CA GLU A 87 -5.64 12.54 4.70
C GLU A 87 -6.31 11.79 5.86
N PHE A 88 -6.97 10.65 5.58
CA PHE A 88 -7.55 9.82 6.62
C PHE A 88 -6.46 9.28 7.56
N ILE A 89 -5.36 8.78 7.01
CA ILE A 89 -4.21 8.29 7.79
C ILE A 89 -3.67 9.41 8.68
N GLU A 90 -3.41 10.59 8.13
CA GLU A 90 -2.84 11.71 8.87
C GLU A 90 -3.81 12.26 9.93
N LYS A 91 -5.09 12.42 9.59
CA LYS A 91 -6.06 13.11 10.46
C LYS A 91 -6.77 12.18 11.44
N LYS A 92 -7.00 10.92 11.07
CA LYS A 92 -7.77 9.96 11.89
C LYS A 92 -6.88 8.98 12.63
N ILE A 93 -5.92 8.36 11.95
CA ILE A 93 -5.02 7.38 12.57
C ILE A 93 -3.89 8.08 13.35
N LYS A 94 -3.37 9.20 12.84
CA LYS A 94 -2.29 9.98 13.47
C LYS A 94 -1.09 9.13 13.86
N PRO A 95 -0.46 8.43 12.92
CA PRO A 95 0.64 7.53 13.22
C PRO A 95 1.86 8.29 13.75
N GLN A 96 2.74 7.59 14.48
CA GLN A 96 4.02 8.14 14.91
C GLN A 96 4.96 8.36 13.73
N CYS A 97 4.92 7.45 12.75
CA CYS A 97 5.76 7.48 11.57
C CYS A 97 5.04 6.81 10.40
N VAL A 98 5.28 7.32 9.19
CA VAL A 98 4.85 6.72 7.94
C VAL A 98 6.06 6.41 7.09
N ILE A 99 6.28 5.13 6.78
CA ILE A 99 7.34 4.65 5.90
C ILE A 99 6.70 4.21 4.59
N ARG A 100 7.22 4.69 3.47
CA ARG A 100 6.69 4.38 2.14
C ARG A 100 7.75 3.63 1.33
N PHE A 101 7.37 2.47 0.80
CA PHE A 101 8.18 1.65 -0.10
C PHE A 101 7.56 1.62 -1.49
N GLY A 102 8.34 1.88 -2.51
CA GLY A 102 7.85 1.79 -3.89
C GLY A 102 8.89 2.19 -4.91
N ALA A 103 8.73 1.69 -6.12
CA ALA A 103 9.58 2.04 -7.26
C ALA A 103 9.26 3.43 -7.81
N THR A 104 8.02 3.89 -7.63
CA THR A 104 7.54 5.18 -8.14
C THR A 104 6.79 5.94 -7.06
N PHE A 105 7.04 7.24 -7.00
CA PHE A 105 6.31 8.16 -6.14
C PHE A 105 5.51 9.13 -7.00
N PRO A 106 4.34 9.57 -6.54
CA PRO A 106 3.53 10.56 -7.25
C PRO A 106 4.29 11.85 -7.51
N ASP A 107 3.94 12.52 -8.58
CA ASP A 107 4.40 13.87 -8.85
C ASP A 107 3.44 14.88 -8.22
N ILE A 108 3.99 15.86 -7.52
CA ILE A 108 3.26 17.00 -6.98
C ILE A 108 3.59 18.22 -7.82
N LYS A 109 2.56 18.88 -8.34
CA LYS A 109 2.71 20.17 -9.01
C LYS A 109 2.70 21.29 -7.97
N ASN A 110 3.81 21.98 -7.86
CA ASN A 110 3.94 23.18 -7.03
C ASN A 110 4.19 24.38 -7.95
N GLY A 111 3.11 25.01 -8.40
CA GLY A 111 3.18 26.06 -9.42
C GLY A 111 3.68 25.50 -10.77
N ARG A 112 4.87 25.98 -11.23
CA ARG A 112 5.52 25.49 -12.45
C ARG A 112 6.47 24.31 -12.21
N ASN A 113 6.77 24.01 -10.94
CA ASN A 113 7.70 22.96 -10.59
C ASN A 113 6.95 21.64 -10.38
N ILE A 114 7.59 20.54 -10.78
CA ILE A 114 7.13 19.18 -10.53
C ILE A 114 8.14 18.56 -9.57
N GLU A 115 7.66 18.15 -8.41
CA GLU A 115 8.45 17.52 -7.36
C GLU A 115 7.90 16.14 -7.06
N LYS A 116 8.75 15.23 -6.56
CA LYS A 116 8.28 13.92 -6.10
C LYS A 116 7.63 14.04 -4.72
N ASP A 117 6.56 13.29 -4.51
CA ASP A 117 5.84 13.23 -3.23
C ASP A 117 6.58 12.39 -2.18
N PHE A 118 7.78 12.85 -1.80
CA PHE A 118 8.46 12.34 -0.62
C PHE A 118 9.26 13.46 0.06
N HIS A 119 9.42 13.38 1.39
CA HIS A 119 10.18 14.37 2.14
C HIS A 119 11.57 13.89 2.49
N ASN A 120 11.67 12.73 3.10
CA ASN A 120 12.93 12.19 3.57
C ASN A 120 13.22 10.90 2.81
N LEU A 121 14.00 10.99 1.75
CA LEU A 121 14.47 9.82 1.02
C LEU A 121 15.58 9.15 1.83
N ILE A 122 15.28 8.02 2.46
CA ILE A 122 16.22 7.28 3.30
C ILE A 122 17.09 6.36 2.45
N TYR A 123 16.49 5.74 1.44
CA TYR A 123 17.16 4.79 0.57
C TYR A 123 16.64 4.90 -0.86
N ASN A 124 17.56 4.88 -1.82
CA ASN A 124 17.24 4.87 -3.25
C ASN A 124 18.10 3.82 -3.95
N LEU A 125 17.44 2.82 -4.54
CA LEU A 125 18.09 1.82 -5.38
C LEU A 125 17.73 2.07 -6.84
N GLY A 126 18.66 2.68 -7.58
CA GLY A 126 18.48 2.92 -9.01
C GLY A 126 18.50 1.62 -9.84
N SER A 127 17.86 1.63 -11.01
CA SER A 127 17.79 0.45 -11.87
C SER A 127 19.17 -0.07 -12.30
N CYS A 128 20.12 0.84 -12.56
CA CYS A 128 21.50 0.47 -12.90
C CYS A 128 22.21 -0.19 -11.73
N GLU A 129 22.02 0.32 -10.52
CA GLU A 129 22.63 -0.24 -9.32
C GLU A 129 22.03 -1.61 -9.01
N ALA A 130 20.71 -1.75 -9.07
CA ALA A 130 20.00 -3.02 -8.90
C ALA A 130 20.49 -4.08 -9.91
N PHE A 131 20.76 -3.68 -11.15
CA PHE A 131 21.32 -4.56 -12.17
C PHE A 131 22.75 -4.96 -11.84
N ASN A 132 23.60 -4.02 -11.48
CA ASN A 132 25.02 -4.29 -11.13
C ASN A 132 25.15 -5.18 -9.88
N GLN A 133 24.19 -5.08 -8.96
CA GLN A 133 24.12 -5.93 -7.76
C GLN A 133 23.43 -7.29 -8.01
N ASN A 134 23.05 -7.60 -9.26
CA ASN A 134 22.32 -8.82 -9.63
C ASN A 134 20.98 -9.02 -8.90
N LEU A 135 20.35 -7.94 -8.46
CA LEU A 135 19.05 -7.97 -7.76
C LEU A 135 17.87 -8.08 -8.73
N VAL A 136 18.09 -7.75 -10.00
CA VAL A 136 17.09 -7.85 -11.06
C VAL A 136 17.59 -8.74 -12.19
N LYS A 137 16.67 -9.36 -12.93
CA LYS A 137 17.02 -10.21 -14.07
C LYS A 137 17.65 -9.37 -15.17
N GLY A 138 18.77 -9.85 -15.71
CA GLY A 138 19.39 -9.26 -16.88
C GLY A 138 18.52 -9.40 -18.14
N VAL A 139 18.66 -8.43 -19.03
CA VAL A 139 18.06 -8.50 -20.37
C VAL A 139 19.15 -8.94 -21.35
N SER A 140 18.96 -10.09 -22.00
CA SER A 140 19.80 -10.53 -23.08
C SER A 140 19.16 -10.17 -24.41
N VAL A 141 19.82 -9.34 -25.18
CA VAL A 141 19.38 -8.98 -26.54
C VAL A 141 20.20 -9.78 -27.53
N LYS A 142 19.53 -10.61 -28.33
CA LYS A 142 20.15 -11.30 -29.45
C LYS A 142 19.78 -10.59 -30.75
N TYR A 143 20.77 -10.14 -31.45
CA TYR A 143 20.60 -9.59 -32.80
C TYR A 143 20.68 -10.71 -33.82
N LEU A 144 19.71 -10.78 -34.73
CA LEU A 144 19.80 -11.62 -35.91
C LEU A 144 20.37 -10.75 -37.05
N GLU A 145 21.61 -10.95 -37.38
CA GLU A 145 22.20 -10.34 -38.56
C GLU A 145 21.65 -11.06 -39.79
N SER A 146 21.05 -10.29 -40.68
CA SER A 146 20.64 -10.80 -41.99
C SER A 146 21.81 -10.68 -42.97
N PRO A 147 22.35 -11.77 -43.52
CA PRO A 147 23.53 -11.73 -44.42
C PRO A 147 23.28 -10.92 -45.69
N ASN A 148 22.07 -10.53 -46.00
CA ASN A 148 21.73 -9.89 -47.29
C ASN A 148 21.08 -8.51 -47.16
N GLY A 149 21.35 -7.74 -46.11
CA GLY A 149 20.99 -6.31 -46.03
C GLY A 149 19.51 -5.94 -46.25
N ASN A 150 18.64 -6.89 -46.52
CA ASN A 150 17.22 -6.64 -46.70
C ASN A 150 16.52 -6.55 -45.36
N ASN A 151 15.89 -5.43 -45.08
CA ASN A 151 15.03 -5.19 -43.92
C ASN A 151 13.89 -6.21 -43.86
N LYS A 152 14.15 -7.40 -43.35
CA LYS A 152 13.11 -8.39 -43.07
C LYS A 152 12.33 -7.95 -41.82
N LYS A 153 11.03 -7.72 -41.99
CA LYS A 153 10.13 -7.49 -40.86
C LYS A 153 9.97 -8.81 -40.09
N ILE A 154 10.34 -8.82 -38.83
CA ILE A 154 10.11 -9.94 -37.93
C ILE A 154 8.72 -9.77 -37.33
N LYS A 155 7.83 -10.75 -37.55
CA LYS A 155 6.51 -10.80 -36.95
C LYS A 155 6.54 -11.83 -35.82
N VAL A 156 6.25 -11.39 -34.60
CA VAL A 156 6.05 -12.32 -33.48
C VAL A 156 4.68 -12.97 -33.68
N LEU A 157 4.68 -14.29 -33.90
CA LEU A 157 3.46 -15.07 -34.16
C LEU A 157 2.83 -15.57 -32.87
N GLU A 158 3.64 -15.83 -31.85
CA GLU A 158 3.16 -16.38 -30.58
C GLU A 158 4.06 -15.95 -29.43
N LEU A 159 3.46 -15.57 -28.32
CA LEU A 159 4.14 -15.34 -27.04
C LEU A 159 3.68 -16.43 -26.06
N SER A 160 4.59 -17.29 -25.65
CA SER A 160 4.31 -18.31 -24.67
C SER A 160 4.91 -17.96 -23.30
N ASN A 161 4.12 -18.07 -22.26
CA ASN A 161 4.57 -17.92 -20.87
C ASN A 161 5.36 -19.14 -20.34
N LYS A 162 5.61 -20.15 -21.18
CA LYS A 162 6.43 -21.29 -20.83
C LYS A 162 7.90 -20.94 -20.94
N LYS A 163 8.69 -21.41 -19.99
CA LYS A 163 10.15 -21.14 -19.83
C LYS A 163 11.04 -21.53 -21.01
N THR A 164 10.49 -22.06 -22.07
CA THR A 164 11.22 -22.46 -23.28
C THR A 164 10.55 -21.84 -24.49
N VAL A 165 11.20 -20.85 -25.05
CA VAL A 165 10.86 -20.33 -26.40
C VAL A 165 11.56 -21.25 -27.37
N LYS A 166 10.81 -21.94 -28.22
CA LYS A 166 11.34 -22.67 -29.38
C LYS A 166 11.66 -21.70 -30.51
#